data_b63886d6e5f5e25defe7ee9f4cc64107
#
_entry.id   b63886d6e5f5e25defe7ee9f4cc64107
#
_cell.length_a   1.000
_cell.length_b   1.000
_cell.length_c   1.000
_cell.angle_alpha   90.00
_cell.angle_beta   90.00
_cell.angle_gamma   90.00
#
_symmetry.space_group_name_H-M   'P 1'
#
loop_
_entity.id
_entity.type
_entity.pdbx_description
1 polymer ?
#
loop_
_entity_poly.entity_id
_entity_poly.type
_entity_poly.pdbx_seq_one_letter_code
_entity_poly.pdbx_strand_id
1 'polypeptide(L)'
;TVAVEKSMESMINLDGATLMFPTSFGYFDPHMLKEAVKFPAVQFSHCGGLWQEGENPKNTGSYFGYIDECQYLNGIAAGSTTKSGKLGFVAAKPIPQVLRNINAFTLGAKSVNPKITTQVIFTGDWAMPVKEAEATNSMIAQGIDVVTCHVDSPKVVIETAERAGIFTCGYHCNQSKLAPKGYLTGAEWNWEK
;
A
#
# COMPACT_ATOMS: atom_id res chain seq x y z
N THR A 1 -16.31 -0.79 10.61
CA THR A 1 -17.36 -1.73 11.07
C THR A 1 -17.72 -1.41 12.52
N VAL A 2 -18.93 -1.77 12.96
CA VAL A 2 -19.39 -1.60 14.37
C VAL A 2 -18.37 -2.12 15.40
N ALA A 3 -17.55 -3.11 15.02
CA ALA A 3 -16.51 -3.66 15.88
C ALA A 3 -15.38 -2.64 16.19
N VAL A 4 -14.94 -1.84 15.22
CA VAL A 4 -13.87 -0.85 15.45
C VAL A 4 -14.33 0.31 16.34
N GLU A 5 -15.59 0.76 16.16
CA GLU A 5 -16.18 1.78 17.04
C GLU A 5 -16.22 1.27 18.48
N LYS A 6 -16.73 0.06 18.72
CA LYS A 6 -16.74 -0.57 20.05
C LYS A 6 -15.35 -0.73 20.67
N SER A 7 -14.34 -1.06 19.86
CA SER A 7 -12.96 -1.15 20.34
C SER A 7 -12.42 0.21 20.78
N MET A 8 -12.66 1.27 19.98
CA MET A 8 -12.26 2.64 20.34
C MET A 8 -12.99 3.10 21.62
N GLU A 9 -14.30 2.87 21.71
CA GLU A 9 -15.10 3.19 22.92
C GLU A 9 -14.59 2.45 24.15
N SER A 10 -14.22 1.18 24.03
CA SER A 10 -13.66 0.40 25.15
C SER A 10 -12.34 0.98 25.64
N MET A 11 -11.42 1.28 24.73
CA MET A 11 -10.13 1.89 25.06
C MET A 11 -10.29 3.25 25.75
N ILE A 12 -11.26 4.05 25.31
CA ILE A 12 -11.52 5.36 25.91
C ILE A 12 -12.18 5.22 27.28
N ASN A 13 -13.25 4.44 27.38
CA ASN A 13 -14.08 4.39 28.58
C ASN A 13 -13.51 3.50 29.69
N LEU A 14 -12.83 2.41 29.33
CA LEU A 14 -12.31 1.44 30.30
C LEU A 14 -10.82 1.65 30.58
N ASP A 15 -10.04 1.96 29.55
CA ASP A 15 -8.58 2.09 29.67
C ASP A 15 -8.12 3.56 29.80
N GLY A 16 -9.04 4.54 29.65
CA GLY A 16 -8.73 5.96 29.78
C GLY A 16 -7.87 6.53 28.66
N ALA A 17 -7.95 5.94 27.45
CA ALA A 17 -7.17 6.40 26.32
C ALA A 17 -7.54 7.84 25.94
N THR A 18 -6.54 8.72 25.81
CA THR A 18 -6.68 10.12 25.42
C THR A 18 -6.13 10.43 24.03
N LEU A 19 -5.44 9.46 23.43
CA LEU A 19 -4.87 9.53 22.07
C LEU A 19 -5.08 8.19 21.36
N MET A 20 -5.65 8.24 20.15
CA MET A 20 -6.01 7.07 19.37
C MET A 20 -5.36 7.10 17.99
N PHE A 21 -4.82 5.96 17.55
CA PHE A 21 -4.24 5.77 16.22
C PHE A 21 -4.95 4.64 15.46
N PRO A 22 -6.13 4.87 14.89
CA PRO A 22 -6.76 3.90 14.00
C PRO A 22 -5.94 3.78 12.71
N THR A 23 -5.49 2.58 12.36
CA THR A 23 -4.46 2.40 11.33
C THR A 23 -4.97 1.91 9.98
N SER A 24 -6.13 1.25 9.90
CA SER A 24 -6.68 0.79 8.63
C SER A 24 -7.44 1.90 7.92
N PHE A 25 -7.25 2.05 6.60
CA PHE A 25 -7.91 3.08 5.79
C PHE A 25 -9.42 3.17 6.04
N GLY A 26 -10.11 2.04 6.11
CA GLY A 26 -11.55 1.99 6.37
C GLY A 26 -11.98 2.37 7.80
N TYR A 27 -11.06 2.68 8.69
CA TYR A 27 -11.38 3.13 10.05
C TYR A 27 -11.53 4.64 10.16
N PHE A 28 -11.07 5.40 9.17
CA PHE A 28 -11.14 6.85 9.18
C PHE A 28 -12.58 7.35 9.09
N ASP A 29 -13.23 7.12 7.96
CA ASP A 29 -14.60 7.53 7.68
C ASP A 29 -15.48 6.28 7.45
N PRO A 30 -16.60 6.14 8.18
CA PRO A 30 -17.17 7.10 9.16
C PRO A 30 -16.70 6.88 10.60
N HIS A 31 -15.95 5.80 10.90
CA HIS A 31 -15.80 5.26 12.26
C HIS A 31 -15.04 6.21 13.20
N MET A 32 -13.80 6.57 12.86
CA MET A 32 -13.00 7.49 13.65
C MET A 32 -13.65 8.87 13.76
N LEU A 33 -14.22 9.38 12.67
CA LEU A 33 -14.86 10.70 12.67
C LEU A 33 -16.08 10.75 13.60
N LYS A 34 -16.89 9.69 13.67
CA LYS A 34 -18.00 9.57 14.61
C LYS A 34 -17.52 9.55 16.07
N GLU A 35 -16.49 8.75 16.36
CA GLU A 35 -15.94 8.65 17.70
C GLU A 35 -15.29 9.98 18.13
N ALA A 36 -14.65 10.69 17.21
CA ALA A 36 -14.07 12.00 17.49
C ALA A 36 -15.12 13.05 17.90
N VAL A 37 -16.29 13.03 17.26
CA VAL A 37 -17.43 13.89 17.66
C VAL A 37 -17.96 13.50 19.03
N LYS A 38 -18.05 12.19 19.32
CA LYS A 38 -18.56 11.66 20.57
C LYS A 38 -17.62 11.91 21.76
N PHE A 39 -16.31 11.89 21.52
CA PHE A 39 -15.26 12.06 22.52
C PHE A 39 -14.36 13.27 22.23
N PRO A 40 -14.87 14.50 22.40
CA PRO A 40 -14.15 15.72 21.98
C PRO A 40 -12.85 15.99 22.76
N ALA A 41 -12.66 15.35 23.93
CA ALA A 41 -11.44 15.45 24.74
C ALA A 41 -10.34 14.46 24.31
N VAL A 42 -10.66 13.48 23.46
CA VAL A 42 -9.72 12.49 22.95
C VAL A 42 -9.16 12.96 21.61
N GLN A 43 -7.87 12.81 21.40
CA GLN A 43 -7.21 13.09 20.11
C GLN A 43 -7.18 11.84 19.24
N PHE A 44 -7.46 12.02 17.96
CA PHE A 44 -7.43 10.94 16.97
C PHE A 44 -6.48 11.30 15.82
N SER A 45 -5.55 10.40 15.49
CA SER A 45 -4.64 10.59 14.36
C SER A 45 -4.62 9.34 13.50
N HIS A 46 -5.03 9.47 12.23
CA HIS A 46 -5.19 8.35 11.32
C HIS A 46 -4.00 8.21 10.37
N CYS A 47 -3.53 6.98 10.16
CA CYS A 47 -2.51 6.71 9.14
C CYS A 47 -3.14 6.69 7.75
N GLY A 48 -2.95 7.78 6.99
CA GLY A 48 -3.41 7.88 5.61
C GLY A 48 -4.89 8.20 5.41
N GLY A 49 -5.61 8.69 6.45
CA GLY A 49 -6.97 9.20 6.30
C GLY A 49 -7.02 10.44 5.41
N LEU A 50 -8.13 10.61 4.66
CA LEU A 50 -8.37 11.76 3.79
C LEU A 50 -8.87 12.96 4.61
N TRP A 51 -8.08 13.38 5.57
CA TRP A 51 -8.41 14.47 6.47
C TRP A 51 -8.37 15.83 5.77
N GLN A 52 -9.33 16.70 6.10
CA GLN A 52 -9.44 18.05 5.56
C GLN A 52 -9.69 19.04 6.69
N GLU A 53 -8.87 20.10 6.72
CA GLU A 53 -9.02 21.19 7.68
C GLU A 53 -10.34 21.93 7.47
N GLY A 54 -11.06 22.18 8.58
CA GLY A 54 -12.37 22.86 8.56
C GLY A 54 -13.55 21.96 8.24
N GLU A 55 -13.34 20.77 7.68
CA GLU A 55 -14.40 19.79 7.39
C GLU A 55 -14.47 18.68 8.45
N ASN A 56 -13.32 18.25 8.97
CA ASN A 56 -13.25 17.20 9.97
C ASN A 56 -13.21 17.76 11.41
N PRO A 57 -13.59 16.97 12.44
CA PRO A 57 -13.52 17.38 13.82
C PRO A 57 -12.12 17.88 14.24
N LYS A 58 -12.06 18.94 15.06
CA LYS A 58 -10.81 19.60 15.46
C LYS A 58 -9.83 18.72 16.24
N ASN A 59 -10.34 17.68 16.87
CA ASN A 59 -9.56 16.67 17.60
C ASN A 59 -9.12 15.50 16.71
N THR A 60 -9.14 15.67 15.38
CA THR A 60 -8.69 14.69 14.41
C THR A 60 -7.52 15.21 13.58
N GLY A 61 -6.71 14.28 13.11
CA GLY A 61 -5.61 14.54 12.17
C GLY A 61 -5.29 13.32 11.34
N SER A 62 -4.42 13.50 10.36
CA SER A 62 -3.89 12.42 9.54
C SER A 62 -2.40 12.58 9.33
N TYR A 63 -1.69 11.48 9.24
CA TYR A 63 -0.27 11.42 8.89
C TYR A 63 -0.05 10.31 7.86
N PHE A 64 0.93 10.48 7.00
CA PHE A 64 1.34 9.47 6.04
C PHE A 64 2.74 9.75 5.51
N GLY A 65 3.47 8.71 5.07
CA GLY A 65 4.75 8.87 4.40
C GLY A 65 4.60 8.98 2.88
N TYR A 66 5.60 9.58 2.22
CA TYR A 66 5.64 9.74 0.76
C TYR A 66 6.23 8.50 0.08
N ILE A 67 5.60 7.34 0.29
CA ILE A 67 6.08 6.06 -0.27
C ILE A 67 5.96 6.01 -1.81
N ASP A 68 5.14 6.86 -2.39
CA ASP A 68 5.04 7.05 -3.82
C ASP A 68 6.35 7.57 -4.46
N GLU A 69 7.14 8.36 -3.74
CA GLU A 69 8.49 8.76 -4.19
C GLU A 69 9.40 7.53 -4.32
N CYS A 70 9.36 6.62 -3.35
CA CYS A 70 10.08 5.35 -3.42
C CYS A 70 9.53 4.45 -4.53
N GLN A 71 8.21 4.45 -4.77
CA GLN A 71 7.61 3.71 -5.88
C GLN A 71 8.04 4.27 -7.25
N TYR A 72 8.28 5.56 -7.36
CA TYR A 72 8.88 6.13 -8.58
C TYR A 72 10.28 5.56 -8.82
N LEU A 73 11.12 5.46 -7.78
CA LEU A 73 12.45 4.85 -7.87
C LEU A 73 12.38 3.35 -8.19
N ASN A 74 11.42 2.62 -7.60
CA ASN A 74 11.12 1.24 -7.97
C ASN A 74 10.79 1.14 -9.48
N GLY A 75 10.01 2.08 -9.98
CA GLY A 75 9.67 2.17 -11.41
C GLY A 75 10.90 2.35 -12.30
N ILE A 76 11.85 3.20 -11.91
CA ILE A 76 13.13 3.38 -12.64
C ILE A 76 13.91 2.07 -12.67
N ALA A 77 14.05 1.37 -11.52
CA ALA A 77 14.75 0.10 -11.44
C ALA A 77 14.07 -0.98 -12.32
N ALA A 78 12.72 -1.08 -12.24
CA ALA A 78 11.93 -1.99 -13.05
C ALA A 78 12.06 -1.68 -14.54
N GLY A 79 11.96 -0.40 -14.93
CA GLY A 79 12.08 0.06 -16.30
C GLY A 79 13.45 -0.19 -16.91
N SER A 80 14.52 -0.10 -16.10
CA SER A 80 15.89 -0.39 -16.52
C SER A 80 16.16 -1.90 -16.66
N THR A 81 15.36 -2.74 -15.99
CA THR A 81 15.57 -4.19 -15.93
C THR A 81 14.69 -4.95 -16.91
N THR A 82 13.46 -4.51 -17.13
CA THR A 82 12.50 -5.21 -18.00
C THR A 82 13.04 -5.41 -19.41
N LYS A 83 12.84 -6.59 -19.97
CA LYS A 83 13.11 -6.93 -21.37
C LYS A 83 11.84 -6.93 -22.20
N SER A 84 10.71 -7.26 -21.57
CA SER A 84 9.41 -7.32 -22.23
C SER A 84 8.79 -5.94 -22.47
N GLY A 85 9.19 -4.93 -21.70
CA GLY A 85 8.54 -3.62 -21.62
C GLY A 85 7.17 -3.65 -20.94
N LYS A 86 6.82 -4.76 -20.28
CA LYS A 86 5.56 -4.97 -19.58
C LYS A 86 5.82 -5.18 -18.10
N LEU A 87 5.27 -4.31 -17.27
CA LEU A 87 5.36 -4.38 -15.82
C LEU A 87 4.01 -4.77 -15.21
N GLY A 88 4.05 -5.38 -14.03
CA GLY A 88 2.87 -5.76 -13.25
C GLY A 88 2.77 -4.99 -11.95
N PHE A 89 1.54 -4.62 -11.57
CA PHE A 89 1.23 -4.03 -10.27
C PHE A 89 0.03 -4.75 -9.65
N VAL A 90 0.26 -5.52 -8.58
CA VAL A 90 -0.82 -6.15 -7.81
C VAL A 90 -1.27 -5.17 -6.73
N ALA A 91 -2.53 -4.77 -6.77
CA ALA A 91 -3.09 -3.72 -5.93
C ALA A 91 -4.29 -4.20 -5.12
N ALA A 92 -4.47 -3.68 -3.91
CA ALA A 92 -5.61 -4.04 -3.05
C ALA A 92 -6.92 -3.40 -3.54
N LYS A 93 -7.01 -2.08 -3.46
CA LYS A 93 -8.23 -1.29 -3.75
C LYS A 93 -7.88 -0.02 -4.52
N PRO A 94 -8.77 0.48 -5.40
CA PRO A 94 -8.52 1.69 -6.19
C PRO A 94 -8.78 2.97 -5.37
N ILE A 95 -8.08 3.14 -4.25
CA ILE A 95 -8.12 4.36 -3.43
C ILE A 95 -6.98 5.32 -3.81
N PRO A 96 -7.07 6.62 -3.46
CA PRO A 96 -6.09 7.62 -3.89
C PRO A 96 -4.63 7.27 -3.61
N GLN A 97 -4.32 6.71 -2.45
CA GLN A 97 -2.96 6.32 -2.07
C GLN A 97 -2.41 5.19 -2.95
N VAL A 98 -3.25 4.18 -3.25
CA VAL A 98 -2.86 3.05 -4.11
C VAL A 98 -2.67 3.53 -5.56
N LEU A 99 -3.59 4.35 -6.08
CA LEU A 99 -3.49 4.92 -7.42
C LEU A 99 -2.25 5.81 -7.57
N ARG A 100 -1.88 6.58 -6.55
CA ARG A 100 -0.67 7.39 -6.53
C ARG A 100 0.58 6.53 -6.65
N ASN A 101 0.66 5.41 -5.92
CA ASN A 101 1.78 4.46 -6.01
C ASN A 101 1.87 3.81 -7.40
N ILE A 102 0.76 3.39 -7.99
CA ILE A 102 0.69 2.83 -9.34
C ILE A 102 1.20 3.86 -10.37
N ASN A 103 0.73 5.10 -10.26
CA ASN A 103 1.12 6.18 -11.15
C ASN A 103 2.61 6.51 -11.01
N ALA A 104 3.12 6.62 -9.78
CA ALA A 104 4.52 6.89 -9.51
C ALA A 104 5.44 5.81 -10.08
N PHE A 105 5.14 4.53 -9.83
CA PHE A 105 5.85 3.40 -10.40
C PHE A 105 5.86 3.43 -11.94
N THR A 106 4.71 3.66 -12.54
CA THR A 106 4.56 3.72 -14.00
C THR A 106 5.34 4.90 -14.59
N LEU A 107 5.29 6.08 -13.95
CA LEU A 107 6.03 7.26 -14.39
C LEU A 107 7.54 7.05 -14.26
N GLY A 108 8.01 6.43 -13.17
CA GLY A 108 9.41 6.06 -13.00
C GLY A 108 9.90 5.13 -14.12
N ALA A 109 9.14 4.10 -14.46
CA ALA A 109 9.47 3.20 -15.55
C ALA A 109 9.47 3.90 -16.93
N LYS A 110 8.47 4.76 -17.17
CA LYS A 110 8.38 5.54 -18.41
C LYS A 110 9.47 6.61 -18.55
N SER A 111 10.07 7.08 -17.46
CA SER A 111 11.22 7.97 -17.54
C SER A 111 12.45 7.30 -18.15
N VAL A 112 12.55 5.97 -18.03
CA VAL A 112 13.60 5.15 -18.65
C VAL A 112 13.23 4.82 -20.09
N ASN A 113 12.00 4.35 -20.31
CA ASN A 113 11.51 4.05 -21.65
C ASN A 113 10.00 4.35 -21.75
N PRO A 114 9.59 5.37 -22.51
CA PRO A 114 8.19 5.80 -22.62
C PRO A 114 7.24 4.76 -23.20
N LYS A 115 7.75 3.70 -23.84
CA LYS A 115 6.95 2.60 -24.40
C LYS A 115 6.54 1.55 -23.34
N ILE A 116 7.12 1.58 -22.14
CA ILE A 116 6.79 0.66 -21.06
C ILE A 116 5.33 0.83 -20.64
N THR A 117 4.67 -0.30 -20.40
CA THR A 117 3.30 -0.37 -19.90
C THR A 117 3.25 -1.05 -18.55
N THR A 118 2.34 -0.61 -17.68
CA THR A 118 2.07 -1.24 -16.39
C THR A 118 0.64 -1.81 -16.40
N GLN A 119 0.53 -3.13 -16.26
CA GLN A 119 -0.76 -3.79 -16.04
C GLN A 119 -1.05 -3.80 -14.53
N VAL A 120 -2.29 -3.44 -14.17
CA VAL A 120 -2.75 -3.43 -12.78
C VAL A 120 -3.85 -4.47 -12.60
N ILE A 121 -3.76 -5.28 -11.55
CA ILE A 121 -4.85 -6.17 -11.11
C ILE A 121 -5.19 -5.83 -9.67
N PHE A 122 -6.47 -5.47 -9.42
CA PHE A 122 -7.00 -5.22 -8.10
C PHE A 122 -7.55 -6.52 -7.50
N THR A 123 -7.09 -6.88 -6.29
CA THR A 123 -7.54 -8.08 -5.57
C THR A 123 -8.86 -7.86 -4.83
N GLY A 124 -9.22 -6.60 -4.57
CA GLY A 124 -10.48 -6.20 -3.92
C GLY A 124 -10.38 -6.00 -2.41
N ASP A 125 -9.34 -6.51 -1.74
CA ASP A 125 -9.08 -6.26 -0.33
C ASP A 125 -7.57 -6.26 -0.02
N TRP A 126 -7.22 -5.84 1.21
CA TRP A 126 -5.84 -5.59 1.65
C TRP A 126 -5.01 -6.87 1.77
N ALA A 127 -5.60 -7.97 2.23
CA ALA A 127 -4.93 -9.25 2.42
C ALA A 127 -5.74 -10.38 1.76
N MET A 128 -5.40 -10.69 0.52
CA MET A 128 -6.04 -11.72 -0.29
C MET A 128 -5.00 -12.66 -0.93
N PRO A 129 -4.25 -13.44 -0.13
CA PRO A 129 -3.06 -14.18 -0.61
C PRO A 129 -3.35 -15.08 -1.83
N VAL A 130 -4.52 -15.72 -1.90
CA VAL A 130 -4.88 -16.55 -3.06
C VAL A 130 -5.02 -15.69 -4.32
N LYS A 131 -5.80 -14.60 -4.24
CA LYS A 131 -6.00 -13.69 -5.38
C LYS A 131 -4.70 -12.96 -5.78
N GLU A 132 -3.84 -12.66 -4.82
CA GLU A 132 -2.52 -12.05 -5.06
C GLU A 132 -1.62 -13.00 -5.85
N ALA A 133 -1.60 -14.29 -5.49
CA ALA A 133 -0.89 -15.32 -6.24
C ALA A 133 -1.48 -15.52 -7.65
N GLU A 134 -2.81 -15.58 -7.78
CA GLU A 134 -3.51 -15.70 -9.06
C GLU A 134 -3.23 -14.50 -9.98
N ALA A 135 -3.29 -13.27 -9.43
CA ALA A 135 -2.99 -12.05 -10.16
C ALA A 135 -1.53 -12.05 -10.67
N THR A 136 -0.58 -12.41 -9.80
CA THR A 136 0.83 -12.49 -10.17
C THR A 136 1.06 -13.54 -11.26
N ASN A 137 0.50 -14.74 -11.13
CA ASN A 137 0.62 -15.80 -12.14
C ASN A 137 -0.02 -15.41 -13.48
N SER A 138 -1.17 -14.71 -13.44
CA SER A 138 -1.84 -14.20 -14.62
C SER A 138 -0.96 -13.18 -15.37
N MET A 139 -0.29 -12.28 -14.64
CA MET A 139 0.65 -11.32 -15.20
C MET A 139 1.85 -12.01 -15.85
N ILE A 140 2.43 -13.01 -15.18
CA ILE A 140 3.55 -13.81 -15.69
C ILE A 140 3.16 -14.50 -17.00
N ALA A 141 1.96 -15.12 -17.05
CA ALA A 141 1.45 -15.78 -18.24
C ALA A 141 1.25 -14.82 -19.44
N GLN A 142 1.10 -13.53 -19.19
CA GLN A 142 1.01 -12.47 -20.21
C GLN A 142 2.37 -11.87 -20.61
N GLY A 143 3.47 -12.45 -20.12
CA GLY A 143 4.84 -12.05 -20.45
C GLY A 143 5.34 -10.83 -19.68
N ILE A 144 4.75 -10.53 -18.52
CA ILE A 144 5.28 -9.55 -17.59
C ILE A 144 6.52 -10.15 -16.92
N ASP A 145 7.60 -9.39 -16.85
CA ASP A 145 8.89 -9.84 -16.34
C ASP A 145 9.40 -9.05 -15.10
N VAL A 146 8.66 -8.04 -14.67
CA VAL A 146 8.87 -7.34 -13.40
C VAL A 146 7.52 -7.03 -12.75
N VAL A 147 7.37 -7.35 -11.46
CA VAL A 147 6.16 -7.05 -10.69
C VAL A 147 6.45 -6.28 -9.42
N THR A 148 5.50 -5.47 -8.98
CA THR A 148 5.44 -4.85 -7.66
C THR A 148 4.02 -4.93 -7.11
N CYS A 149 3.79 -4.43 -5.90
CA CYS A 149 2.46 -4.48 -5.29
C CYS A 149 2.19 -3.33 -4.32
N HIS A 150 0.90 -3.18 -3.99
CA HIS A 150 0.41 -2.44 -2.83
C HIS A 150 -0.73 -3.24 -2.19
N VAL A 151 -0.36 -4.21 -1.40
CA VAL A 151 -1.22 -5.12 -0.61
C VAL A 151 -0.60 -5.32 0.77
N ASP A 152 -1.38 -5.80 1.73
CA ASP A 152 -0.86 -6.06 3.09
C ASP A 152 -0.08 -7.38 3.20
N SER A 153 -0.16 -8.24 2.19
CA SER A 153 0.58 -9.52 2.11
C SER A 153 1.58 -9.56 0.95
N PRO A 154 2.50 -8.58 0.82
CA PRO A 154 3.41 -8.50 -0.34
C PRO A 154 4.28 -9.75 -0.50
N LYS A 155 4.52 -10.51 0.57
CA LYS A 155 5.26 -11.78 0.56
C LYS A 155 4.79 -12.72 -0.56
N VAL A 156 3.48 -12.88 -0.73
CA VAL A 156 2.92 -13.82 -1.73
C VAL A 156 3.27 -13.40 -3.16
N VAL A 157 3.18 -12.11 -3.46
CA VAL A 157 3.56 -11.56 -4.78
C VAL A 157 5.04 -11.79 -5.05
N ILE A 158 5.89 -11.42 -4.08
CA ILE A 158 7.34 -11.49 -4.17
C ILE A 158 7.82 -12.94 -4.36
N GLU A 159 7.35 -13.88 -3.53
CA GLU A 159 7.72 -15.30 -3.63
C GLU A 159 7.19 -15.96 -4.91
N THR A 160 6.04 -15.54 -5.41
CA THR A 160 5.49 -16.06 -6.67
C THR A 160 6.33 -15.59 -7.86
N ALA A 161 6.75 -14.33 -7.87
CA ALA A 161 7.66 -13.79 -8.86
C ALA A 161 9.03 -14.52 -8.85
N GLU A 162 9.62 -14.72 -7.68
CA GLU A 162 10.90 -15.42 -7.52
C GLU A 162 10.83 -16.86 -8.05
N ARG A 163 9.76 -17.61 -7.68
CA ARG A 163 9.54 -18.98 -8.18
C ARG A 163 9.43 -19.04 -9.70
N ALA A 164 8.87 -18.01 -10.32
CA ALA A 164 8.73 -17.92 -11.77
C ALA A 164 9.98 -17.39 -12.48
N GLY A 165 11.01 -16.97 -11.71
CA GLY A 165 12.25 -16.43 -12.27
C GLY A 165 12.11 -15.05 -12.90
N ILE A 166 11.10 -14.26 -12.51
CA ILE A 166 10.95 -12.87 -12.90
C ILE A 166 11.40 -11.93 -11.79
N PHE A 167 11.60 -10.65 -12.12
CA PHE A 167 12.05 -9.65 -11.17
C PHE A 167 10.90 -9.05 -10.36
N THR A 168 11.25 -8.46 -9.20
CA THR A 168 10.28 -7.82 -8.32
C THR A 168 10.86 -6.61 -7.59
N CYS A 169 9.97 -5.64 -7.30
CA CYS A 169 10.24 -4.55 -6.38
C CYS A 169 9.35 -4.73 -5.15
N GLY A 170 9.94 -4.58 -3.95
CA GLY A 170 9.25 -4.78 -2.69
C GLY A 170 8.40 -3.59 -2.25
N TYR A 171 7.55 -3.84 -1.25
CA TYR A 171 6.66 -2.85 -0.66
C TYR A 171 6.50 -3.08 0.85
N HIS A 172 6.40 -2.02 1.64
CA HIS A 172 6.32 -1.93 3.10
C HIS A 172 7.63 -2.15 3.84
N CYS A 173 8.36 -3.20 3.57
CA CYS A 173 9.59 -3.58 4.26
C CYS A 173 10.55 -4.27 3.31
N ASN A 174 11.77 -4.52 3.78
CA ASN A 174 12.78 -5.24 2.99
C ASN A 174 12.39 -6.71 2.80
N GLN A 175 12.19 -7.10 1.57
CA GLN A 175 11.80 -8.45 1.16
C GLN A 175 12.87 -9.17 0.34
N SER A 176 14.10 -8.66 0.30
CA SER A 176 15.21 -9.23 -0.47
C SER A 176 15.47 -10.71 -0.15
N LYS A 177 15.22 -11.14 1.11
CA LYS A 177 15.35 -12.52 1.53
C LYS A 177 14.30 -13.47 0.92
N LEU A 178 13.15 -12.92 0.46
CA LEU A 178 12.07 -13.70 -0.16
C LEU A 178 12.31 -13.93 -1.65
N ALA A 179 13.12 -13.07 -2.28
CA ALA A 179 13.45 -13.16 -3.70
C ALA A 179 14.94 -12.87 -3.94
N PRO A 180 15.84 -13.73 -3.47
CA PRO A 180 17.28 -13.46 -3.48
C PRO A 180 17.88 -13.33 -4.88
N LYS A 181 17.18 -13.79 -5.93
CA LYS A 181 17.63 -13.72 -7.32
C LYS A 181 16.92 -12.61 -8.11
N GLY A 182 15.65 -12.32 -7.77
CA GLY A 182 14.78 -11.43 -8.53
C GLY A 182 14.49 -10.10 -7.86
N TYR A 183 14.88 -9.88 -6.60
CA TYR A 183 14.61 -8.63 -5.89
C TYR A 183 15.51 -7.50 -6.38
N LEU A 184 14.91 -6.46 -6.98
CA LEU A 184 15.64 -5.30 -7.49
C LEU A 184 15.89 -4.26 -6.39
N THR A 185 14.80 -3.83 -5.75
CA THR A 185 14.77 -2.81 -4.71
C THR A 185 13.41 -2.82 -4.02
N GLY A 186 13.15 -1.93 -3.05
CA GLY A 186 11.86 -1.86 -2.38
C GLY A 186 11.54 -0.48 -1.82
N ALA A 187 10.25 -0.18 -1.73
CA ALA A 187 9.72 0.98 -1.02
C ALA A 187 9.46 0.59 0.44
N GLU A 188 10.25 1.13 1.35
CA GLU A 188 10.23 0.77 2.76
C GLU A 188 9.77 1.95 3.62
N TRP A 189 9.04 1.65 4.70
CA TRP A 189 8.70 2.62 5.72
C TRP A 189 9.82 2.76 6.75
N ASN A 190 10.20 3.97 7.07
CA ASN A 190 11.15 4.27 8.13
C ASN A 190 10.45 4.99 9.28
N TRP A 191 9.72 4.22 10.10
CA TRP A 191 8.96 4.72 11.24
C TRP A 191 9.81 5.01 12.49
N GLU A 192 11.10 4.67 12.48
CA GLU A 192 12.00 4.83 13.62
C GLU A 192 12.66 6.21 13.70
N LYS A 193 12.39 7.11 12.74
CA LYS A 193 13.02 8.44 12.65
C LYS A 193 12.00 9.55 12.73
#